data_6c6ed7cd9f2b8c2a2b5f005f5c629998
#
_entry.id   6c6ed7cd9f2b8c2a2b5f005f5c629998
#
_cell.length_a   1.000
_cell.length_b   1.000
_cell.length_c   1.000
_cell.angle_alpha   90.00
_cell.angle_beta   90.00
_cell.angle_gamma   90.00
#
_symmetry.space_group_name_H-M   'P 1'
#
loop_
_entity.id
_entity.type
_entity.pdbx_description
1 polymer ?
#
loop_
_entity_poly.entity_id
_entity_poly.type
_entity_poly.pdbx_seq_one_letter_code
_entity_poly.pdbx_strand_id
1 'polypeptide(L)'
;MKRKLNCILLIDDDEPTNFLNRLVIEEVDCTERIEIAQSGKEALEYLSLIDGDGNYPRPDLVFLDINMPAMDGWEVLAKYNQLPETQKAKIIVVMLTTSFNPEDEIKARNMEGVSGFCNKPLTPGMLRQILQEHFPGRF
;
A
#
# COMPACT_ATOMS: atom_id res chain seq x y z
N MET A 1 7.31 11.81 21.16
CA MET A 1 6.86 12.50 19.95
C MET A 1 6.67 11.49 18.82
N LYS A 2 5.51 11.47 18.25
CA LYS A 2 5.20 10.56 17.17
C LYS A 2 5.80 11.07 15.86
N ARG A 3 6.42 10.18 15.10
CA ARG A 3 6.97 10.53 13.79
C ARG A 3 6.06 9.99 12.70
N LYS A 4 5.64 10.88 11.81
CA LYS A 4 4.85 10.48 10.65
C LYS A 4 5.64 9.58 9.72
N LEU A 5 4.92 8.79 8.94
CA LEU A 5 5.51 8.04 7.85
C LEU A 5 5.98 9.03 6.77
N ASN A 6 6.95 8.62 5.97
CA ASN A 6 7.41 9.46 4.85
C ASN A 6 6.40 9.46 3.71
N CYS A 7 5.87 8.28 3.36
CA CYS A 7 4.99 8.15 2.21
C CYS A 7 4.06 6.95 2.36
N ILE A 8 2.80 7.15 1.97
CA ILE A 8 1.84 6.06 1.77
C ILE A 8 1.51 6.04 0.27
N LEU A 9 1.62 4.86 -0.34
CA LEU A 9 1.27 4.65 -1.74
C LEU A 9 -0.08 3.95 -1.83
N LEU A 10 -0.99 4.54 -2.60
CA LEU A 10 -2.30 3.94 -2.92
C LEU A 10 -2.24 3.40 -4.33
N ILE A 11 -2.53 2.10 -4.51
CA ILE A 11 -2.56 1.46 -5.81
C ILE A 11 -3.98 0.99 -6.07
N ASP A 12 -4.71 1.75 -6.89
CA ASP A 12 -6.12 1.50 -7.19
C ASP A 12 -6.47 2.25 -8.47
N ASP A 13 -7.19 1.62 -9.38
CA ASP A 13 -7.60 2.25 -10.63
C ASP A 13 -8.83 3.14 -10.49
N ASP A 14 -9.53 3.07 -9.37
CA ASP A 14 -10.76 3.82 -9.14
C ASP A 14 -10.46 5.18 -8.51
N GLU A 15 -10.63 6.23 -9.31
CA GLU A 15 -10.31 7.58 -8.89
C GLU A 15 -11.11 8.04 -7.66
N PRO A 16 -12.45 7.84 -7.59
CA PRO A 16 -13.20 8.19 -6.38
C PRO A 16 -12.71 7.46 -5.13
N THR A 17 -12.34 6.19 -5.24
CA THR A 17 -11.81 5.41 -4.11
C THR A 17 -10.50 6.02 -3.62
N ASN A 18 -9.60 6.37 -4.53
CA ASN A 18 -8.33 7.01 -4.17
C ASN A 18 -8.56 8.34 -3.46
N PHE A 19 -9.52 9.13 -3.94
CA PHE A 19 -9.87 10.40 -3.31
C PHE A 19 -10.36 10.20 -1.87
N LEU A 20 -11.27 9.25 -1.66
CA LEU A 20 -11.81 8.96 -0.32
C LEU A 20 -10.74 8.43 0.62
N ASN A 21 -9.89 7.52 0.12
CA ASN A 21 -8.79 6.97 0.94
C ASN A 21 -7.80 8.08 1.32
N ARG A 22 -7.53 8.97 0.39
CA ARG A 22 -6.66 10.12 0.66
C ARG A 22 -7.23 11.01 1.77
N LEU A 23 -8.53 11.26 1.75
CA LEU A 23 -9.19 12.05 2.79
C LEU A 23 -9.03 11.40 4.17
N VAL A 24 -9.20 10.08 4.25
CA VAL A 24 -9.02 9.32 5.50
C VAL A 24 -7.59 9.46 6.00
N ILE A 25 -6.61 9.28 5.11
CA ILE A 25 -5.20 9.38 5.47
C ILE A 25 -4.85 10.79 5.96
N GLU A 26 -5.36 11.81 5.27
CA GLU A 26 -5.15 13.20 5.66
C GLU A 26 -5.78 13.50 7.02
N GLU A 27 -6.96 12.95 7.29
CA GLU A 27 -7.64 13.13 8.59
C GLU A 27 -6.82 12.55 9.74
N VAL A 28 -6.25 11.35 9.53
CA VAL A 28 -5.40 10.73 10.56
C VAL A 28 -4.07 11.45 10.70
N ASP A 29 -3.64 12.12 9.64
CA ASP A 29 -2.41 12.94 9.62
C ASP A 29 -1.16 12.13 10.01
N CYS A 30 -0.99 10.99 9.36
CA CYS A 30 0.04 10.01 9.72
C CYS A 30 1.22 9.95 8.74
N THR A 31 1.20 10.70 7.66
CA THR A 31 2.25 10.64 6.65
C THR A 31 2.56 12.02 6.08
N GLU A 32 3.81 12.20 5.68
CA GLU A 32 4.23 13.45 5.03
C GLU A 32 3.73 13.54 3.59
N ARG A 33 3.60 12.39 2.90
CA ARG A 33 3.26 12.38 1.49
C ARG A 33 2.35 11.19 1.17
N ILE A 34 1.43 11.42 0.22
CA ILE A 34 0.55 10.39 -0.32
C ILE A 34 0.80 10.35 -1.82
N GLU A 35 1.13 9.18 -2.35
CA GLU A 35 1.28 8.94 -3.76
C GLU A 35 0.19 8.00 -4.25
N ILE A 36 -0.27 8.20 -5.48
CA ILE A 36 -1.34 7.39 -6.07
C ILE A 36 -0.85 6.83 -7.39
N ALA A 37 -0.99 5.50 -7.55
CA ALA A 37 -0.77 4.81 -8.80
C ALA A 37 -2.10 4.20 -9.25
N GLN A 38 -2.53 4.49 -10.46
CA GLN A 38 -3.84 4.06 -10.96
C GLN A 38 -3.79 2.74 -11.72
N SER A 39 -2.63 2.10 -11.77
CA SER A 39 -2.46 0.79 -12.40
C SER A 39 -1.27 0.08 -11.79
N GLY A 40 -1.20 -1.23 -12.00
CA GLY A 40 -0.04 -2.01 -11.58
C GLY A 40 1.24 -1.54 -12.25
N LYS A 41 1.15 -1.18 -13.53
CA LYS A 41 2.29 -0.66 -14.29
C LYS A 41 2.83 0.62 -13.67
N GLU A 42 1.96 1.59 -13.38
CA GLU A 42 2.36 2.83 -12.72
C GLU A 42 3.01 2.60 -11.37
N ALA A 43 2.44 1.66 -10.59
CA ALA A 43 2.97 1.34 -9.28
C ALA A 43 4.40 0.79 -9.37
N LEU A 44 4.62 -0.17 -10.26
CA LEU A 44 5.94 -0.78 -10.45
C LEU A 44 6.95 0.22 -11.01
N GLU A 45 6.52 1.09 -11.91
CA GLU A 45 7.37 2.16 -12.44
C GLU A 45 7.78 3.13 -11.30
N TYR A 46 6.82 3.52 -10.46
CA TYR A 46 7.10 4.40 -9.32
C TYR A 46 8.12 3.77 -8.38
N LEU A 47 7.94 2.50 -8.05
CA LEU A 47 8.85 1.79 -7.12
C LEU A 47 10.24 1.59 -7.71
N SER A 48 10.39 1.72 -9.02
CA SER A 48 11.66 1.56 -9.72
C SER A 48 12.35 2.88 -10.06
N LEU A 49 11.75 4.02 -9.72
CA LEU A 49 12.38 5.33 -9.93
C LEU A 49 13.59 5.49 -9.02
N ILE A 50 14.64 6.07 -9.55
CA ILE A 50 15.86 6.37 -8.78
C ILE A 50 16.01 7.89 -8.76
N ASP A 51 16.14 8.47 -7.57
CA ASP A 51 16.32 9.91 -7.44
C ASP A 51 17.78 10.31 -7.74
N GLY A 52 18.07 11.61 -7.62
CA GLY A 52 19.40 12.15 -7.88
C GLY A 52 20.50 11.61 -6.96
N ASP A 53 20.12 11.04 -5.83
CA ASP A 53 21.04 10.45 -4.84
C ASP A 53 21.18 8.94 -4.99
N GLY A 54 20.53 8.34 -5.99
CA GLY A 54 20.59 6.91 -6.24
C GLY A 54 19.64 6.09 -5.36
N ASN A 55 18.63 6.73 -4.77
CA ASN A 55 17.69 6.06 -3.87
C ASN A 55 16.34 5.81 -4.53
N TYR A 56 15.71 4.68 -4.18
CA TYR A 56 14.34 4.35 -4.57
C TYR A 56 13.32 5.03 -3.63
N PRO A 57 12.06 5.22 -4.07
CA PRO A 57 11.05 5.89 -3.24
C PRO A 57 10.76 5.20 -1.92
N ARG A 58 10.66 3.88 -1.92
CA ARG A 58 10.37 3.03 -0.76
C ARG A 58 9.31 3.61 0.18
N PRO A 59 8.04 3.64 -0.24
CA PRO A 59 6.97 4.08 0.65
C PRO A 59 6.94 3.20 1.90
N ASP A 60 6.55 3.77 3.03
CA ASP A 60 6.48 3.00 4.28
C ASP A 60 5.31 2.02 4.27
N LEU A 61 4.19 2.43 3.67
CA LEU A 61 2.95 1.67 3.65
C LEU A 61 2.35 1.73 2.25
N VAL A 62 1.93 0.58 1.74
CA VAL A 62 1.26 0.45 0.45
C VAL A 62 -0.11 -0.17 0.65
N PHE A 63 -1.15 0.46 0.12
CA PHE A 63 -2.47 -0.13 0.00
C PHE A 63 -2.66 -0.59 -1.44
N LEU A 64 -2.91 -1.87 -1.63
CA LEU A 64 -2.98 -2.50 -2.95
C LEU A 64 -4.36 -3.09 -3.18
N ASP A 65 -5.05 -2.59 -4.20
CA ASP A 65 -6.33 -3.15 -4.63
C ASP A 65 -6.11 -4.46 -5.40
N ILE A 66 -7.00 -5.42 -5.20
CA ILE A 66 -6.92 -6.71 -5.89
C ILE A 66 -7.44 -6.59 -7.33
N ASN A 67 -8.60 -5.94 -7.51
CA ASN A 67 -9.32 -5.96 -8.79
C ASN A 67 -9.02 -4.73 -9.62
N MET A 68 -8.03 -4.85 -10.50
CA MET A 68 -7.65 -3.79 -11.44
C MET A 68 -7.57 -4.37 -12.85
N PRO A 69 -7.87 -3.57 -13.89
CA PRO A 69 -7.72 -4.04 -15.26
C PRO A 69 -6.26 -4.24 -15.66
N ALA A 70 -6.00 -5.06 -16.64
CA ALA A 70 -4.71 -5.40 -17.21
C ALA A 70 -3.79 -6.17 -16.25
N MET A 71 -3.48 -5.60 -15.08
CA MET A 71 -2.65 -6.24 -14.08
C MET A 71 -3.36 -6.12 -12.73
N ASP A 72 -3.84 -7.23 -12.18
CA ASP A 72 -4.52 -7.20 -10.88
C ASP A 72 -3.53 -7.14 -9.71
N GLY A 73 -4.08 -7.02 -8.50
CA GLY A 73 -3.24 -6.88 -7.31
C GLY A 73 -2.31 -8.08 -7.07
N TRP A 74 -2.76 -9.29 -7.42
CA TRP A 74 -1.94 -10.48 -7.26
C TRP A 74 -0.74 -10.46 -8.19
N GLU A 75 -0.93 -10.00 -9.42
CA GLU A 75 0.16 -9.87 -10.40
C GLU A 75 1.13 -8.78 -10.00
N VAL A 76 0.62 -7.66 -9.49
CA VAL A 76 1.47 -6.58 -8.95
C VAL A 76 2.35 -7.12 -7.83
N LEU A 77 1.74 -7.85 -6.90
CA LEU A 77 2.46 -8.41 -5.76
C LEU A 77 3.53 -9.41 -6.19
N ALA A 78 3.22 -10.27 -7.18
CA ALA A 78 4.19 -11.22 -7.70
C ALA A 78 5.42 -10.51 -8.28
N LYS A 79 5.19 -9.44 -9.05
CA LYS A 79 6.29 -8.65 -9.61
C LYS A 79 7.05 -7.87 -8.53
N TYR A 80 6.33 -7.34 -7.56
CA TYR A 80 6.91 -6.65 -6.41
C TYR A 80 7.87 -7.59 -5.65
N ASN A 81 7.46 -8.85 -5.45
CA ASN A 81 8.29 -9.82 -4.74
C ASN A 81 9.58 -10.15 -5.47
N GLN A 82 9.66 -9.90 -6.77
CA GLN A 82 10.86 -10.10 -7.57
C GLN A 82 11.81 -8.91 -7.55
N LEU A 83 11.38 -7.78 -6.99
CA LEU A 83 12.24 -6.60 -6.89
C LEU A 83 13.38 -6.84 -5.89
N PRO A 84 14.54 -6.17 -6.11
CA PRO A 84 15.65 -6.26 -5.15
C PRO A 84 15.24 -5.76 -3.76
N GLU A 85 15.85 -6.31 -2.73
CA GLU A 85 15.58 -5.90 -1.36
C GLU A 85 15.84 -4.40 -1.13
N THR A 86 16.78 -3.82 -1.86
CA THR A 86 17.06 -2.38 -1.77
C THR A 86 15.87 -1.54 -2.18
N GLN A 87 14.97 -2.06 -3.05
CA GLN A 87 13.78 -1.33 -3.48
C GLN A 87 12.59 -1.54 -2.57
N LYS A 88 12.55 -2.65 -1.84
CA LYS A 88 11.36 -3.01 -1.04
C LYS A 88 11.63 -3.19 0.46
N ALA A 89 12.84 -2.91 0.92
CA ALA A 89 13.19 -3.06 2.33
C ALA A 89 12.26 -2.24 3.24
N LYS A 90 11.66 -2.92 4.21
CA LYS A 90 10.77 -2.32 5.22
C LYS A 90 9.45 -1.76 4.71
N ILE A 91 9.05 -2.06 3.47
CA ILE A 91 7.74 -1.67 2.96
C ILE A 91 6.68 -2.61 3.53
N ILE A 92 5.62 -2.03 4.10
CA ILE A 92 4.45 -2.78 4.58
C ILE A 92 3.38 -2.73 3.51
N VAL A 93 2.93 -3.89 3.04
CA VAL A 93 1.89 -4.00 2.00
C VAL A 93 0.61 -4.53 2.62
N VAL A 94 -0.47 -3.76 2.50
CA VAL A 94 -1.80 -4.15 2.94
C VAL A 94 -2.72 -4.23 1.73
N MET A 95 -3.32 -5.40 1.52
CA MET A 95 -4.34 -5.55 0.48
C MET A 95 -5.63 -4.89 0.95
N LEU A 96 -6.20 -4.03 0.10
CA LEU A 96 -7.43 -3.30 0.41
C LEU A 96 -8.42 -3.51 -0.73
N THR A 97 -9.50 -4.24 -0.48
CA THR A 97 -10.38 -4.72 -1.53
C THR A 97 -11.87 -4.63 -1.17
N THR A 98 -12.72 -4.60 -2.19
CA THR A 98 -14.16 -4.78 -2.04
C THR A 98 -14.58 -6.25 -2.04
N SER A 99 -13.65 -7.17 -2.31
CA SER A 99 -13.94 -8.59 -2.33
C SER A 99 -14.27 -9.12 -0.93
N PHE A 100 -15.36 -9.90 -0.85
CA PHE A 100 -15.74 -10.60 0.38
C PHE A 100 -15.52 -12.11 0.23
N ASN A 101 -14.79 -12.53 -0.80
CA ASN A 101 -14.47 -13.92 -1.03
C ASN A 101 -13.43 -14.39 -0.01
N PRO A 102 -13.76 -15.37 0.87
CA PRO A 102 -12.80 -15.89 1.85
C PRO A 102 -11.52 -16.43 1.23
N GLU A 103 -11.58 -16.91 -0.02
CA GLU A 103 -10.41 -17.43 -0.71
C GLU A 103 -9.36 -16.33 -0.95
N ASP A 104 -9.80 -15.10 -1.20
CA ASP A 104 -8.88 -13.97 -1.38
C ASP A 104 -8.13 -13.67 -0.09
N GLU A 105 -8.83 -13.71 1.05
CA GLU A 105 -8.19 -13.48 2.35
C GLU A 105 -7.18 -14.59 2.68
N ILE A 106 -7.55 -15.84 2.42
CA ILE A 106 -6.66 -16.98 2.64
C ILE A 106 -5.43 -16.85 1.75
N LYS A 107 -5.64 -16.51 0.48
CA LYS A 107 -4.53 -16.30 -0.47
C LYS A 107 -3.59 -15.19 0.01
N ALA A 108 -4.16 -14.07 0.47
CA ALA A 108 -3.37 -12.95 0.98
C ALA A 108 -2.51 -13.37 2.18
N ARG A 109 -3.08 -14.11 3.12
CA ARG A 109 -2.36 -14.56 4.32
C ARG A 109 -1.21 -15.49 3.99
N ASN A 110 -1.31 -16.25 2.90
CA ASN A 110 -0.28 -17.22 2.51
C ASN A 110 0.70 -16.65 1.49
N MET A 111 0.50 -15.42 1.04
CA MET A 111 1.35 -14.81 0.01
C MET A 111 2.48 -14.02 0.63
N GLU A 112 3.71 -14.27 0.17
CA GLU A 112 4.86 -13.51 0.61
C GLU A 112 4.70 -12.04 0.25
N GLY A 113 5.12 -11.16 1.14
CA GLY A 113 5.08 -9.73 0.92
C GLY A 113 3.81 -9.03 1.39
N VAL A 114 2.77 -9.78 1.76
CA VAL A 114 1.52 -9.21 2.28
C VAL A 114 1.60 -9.15 3.80
N SER A 115 1.42 -7.94 4.33
CA SER A 115 1.45 -7.72 5.78
C SER A 115 0.05 -7.64 6.38
N GLY A 116 -0.97 -7.37 5.57
CA GLY A 116 -2.34 -7.28 6.05
C GLY A 116 -3.37 -7.35 4.92
N PHE A 117 -4.62 -7.54 5.29
CA PHE A 117 -5.74 -7.63 4.37
C PHE A 117 -6.95 -6.96 5.00
N CYS A 118 -7.53 -5.99 4.31
CA CYS A 118 -8.69 -5.24 4.79
C CYS A 118 -9.73 -5.08 3.68
N ASN A 119 -10.99 -4.97 4.08
CA ASN A 119 -12.07 -4.68 3.15
C ASN A 119 -12.33 -3.18 3.09
N LYS A 120 -12.60 -2.68 1.89
CA LYS A 120 -13.01 -1.28 1.69
C LYS A 120 -14.39 -1.04 2.31
N PRO A 121 -14.69 0.17 2.74
CA PRO A 121 -13.86 1.37 2.66
C PRO A 121 -12.82 1.45 3.77
N LEU A 122 -11.72 2.12 3.50
CA LEU A 122 -10.72 2.43 4.51
C LEU A 122 -11.34 3.43 5.50
N THR A 123 -11.19 3.16 6.79
CA THR A 123 -11.67 4.04 7.84
C THR A 123 -10.52 4.55 8.70
N PRO A 124 -10.68 5.68 9.40
CA PRO A 124 -9.64 6.15 10.31
C PRO A 124 -9.26 5.11 11.37
N GLY A 125 -10.27 4.38 11.91
CA GLY A 125 -10.01 3.33 12.89
C GLY A 125 -9.16 2.20 12.34
N MET A 126 -9.46 1.73 11.12
CA MET A 126 -8.67 0.69 10.45
C MET A 126 -7.24 1.17 10.23
N LEU A 127 -7.08 2.39 9.76
CA LEU A 127 -5.75 2.94 9.50
C LEU A 127 -4.94 3.04 10.79
N ARG A 128 -5.53 3.54 11.86
CA ARG A 128 -4.86 3.63 13.16
C ARG A 128 -4.42 2.26 13.66
N GLN A 129 -5.25 1.24 13.48
CA GLN A 129 -4.91 -0.12 13.87
C GLN A 129 -3.71 -0.64 13.07
N ILE A 130 -3.71 -0.43 11.77
CA ILE A 130 -2.59 -0.82 10.89
C ILE A 130 -1.30 -0.14 11.35
N LEU A 131 -1.38 1.16 11.63
CA LEU A 131 -0.22 1.92 12.09
C LEU A 131 0.34 1.40 13.40
N GLN A 132 -0.53 1.06 14.34
CA GLN A 132 -0.11 0.52 15.64
C GLN A 132 0.51 -0.87 15.51
N GLU A 133 -0.02 -1.71 14.62
CA GLU A 133 0.49 -3.06 14.42
C GLU A 133 1.85 -3.07 13.72
N HIS A 134 2.02 -2.25 12.69
CA HIS A 134 3.18 -2.33 11.81
C HIS A 134 4.24 -1.27 12.07
N PHE A 135 3.91 -0.23 12.79
CA PHE A 135 4.84 0.84 13.13
C PHE A 135 4.79 1.13 14.63
N PRO A 136 5.06 0.11 15.47
CA PRO A 136 4.99 0.29 16.94
C PRO A 136 6.00 1.33 17.41
N GLY A 137 5.58 2.13 18.38
CA GLY A 137 6.42 3.20 18.91
C GLY A 137 6.33 4.52 18.14
N ARG A 138 5.72 4.53 16.96
CA ARG A 138 5.55 5.75 16.16
C ARG A 138 4.14 6.32 16.29
N PHE A 139 3.17 5.48 16.63
CA PHE A 139 1.77 5.89 16.71
C PHE A 139 1.08 5.36 17.96
#